data_c9c4507291a58f6a5927e02e49c733ef
#
_entry.id   c9c4507291a58f6a5927e02e49c733ef
#
_cell.length_a   1.000
_cell.length_b   1.000
_cell.length_c   1.000
_cell.angle_alpha   90.00
_cell.angle_beta   90.00
_cell.angle_gamma   90.00
#
_symmetry.space_group_name_H-M   'P 1'
#
loop_
_entity.id
_entity.type
_entity.pdbx_description
1 polymer ?
#
loop_
_entity_poly.entity_id
_entity_poly.type
_entity_poly.pdbx_seq_one_letter_code
_entity_poly.pdbx_strand_id
1 'polypeptide(L)'
;VEPSEIHVSDDCQSLQEYLEKFDLPGQCLQDEKGLELAGYDVLKSMSQENVRYAEVRFAPLLSENENLSCGQVIEAVIRGMNRGKNEFGVDYGIITCAMRHHSYEENLRMIRTAREYLGNGVCAADLAGAEAIYPMSEFMELFGQAKKLGMPFTIHAGECGNVQNILDSVEAGAL
;
A
#
# COMPACT_ATOMS: atom_id res chain seq x y z
N VAL A 1 13.28 19.74 3.05
CA VAL A 1 13.53 18.35 3.50
C VAL A 1 14.97 18.01 3.17
N GLU A 2 15.76 17.66 4.18
CA GLU A 2 17.14 17.22 3.97
C GLU A 2 17.15 15.73 3.55
N PRO A 3 18.09 15.31 2.66
CA PRO A 3 18.14 13.91 2.22
C PRO A 3 18.20 12.90 3.38
N SER A 4 18.86 13.22 4.48
CA SER A 4 18.96 12.35 5.68
C SER A 4 17.65 12.12 6.39
N GLU A 5 16.63 12.95 6.15
CA GLU A 5 15.30 12.79 6.77
C GLU A 5 14.47 11.69 6.08
N ILE A 6 14.78 11.39 4.82
CA ILE A 6 14.05 10.41 3.99
C ILE A 6 14.94 9.27 3.49
N HIS A 7 16.17 9.19 3.99
CA HIS A 7 17.15 8.18 3.62
C HIS A 7 17.72 7.53 4.88
N VAL A 8 17.82 6.21 4.91
CA VAL A 8 18.50 5.49 6.00
C VAL A 8 20.01 5.57 5.83
N SER A 9 20.75 5.48 6.94
CA SER A 9 22.20 5.34 6.90
C SER A 9 22.61 3.93 6.44
N ASP A 10 23.84 3.79 5.94
CA ASP A 10 24.40 2.50 5.47
C ASP A 10 24.50 1.46 6.60
N ASP A 11 24.43 1.88 7.87
CA ASP A 11 24.46 1.05 9.06
C ASP A 11 23.09 0.77 9.67
N CYS A 12 22.00 0.98 8.94
CA CYS A 12 20.63 0.63 9.36
C CYS A 12 20.54 -0.82 9.83
N GLN A 13 20.05 -1.03 11.06
CA GLN A 13 20.09 -2.33 11.73
C GLN A 13 18.75 -3.07 11.76
N SER A 14 17.66 -2.41 11.37
CA SER A 14 16.33 -3.00 11.47
C SER A 14 15.35 -2.45 10.42
N LEU A 15 14.36 -3.28 10.07
CA LEU A 15 13.22 -2.82 9.27
C LEU A 15 12.46 -1.69 9.97
N GLN A 16 12.37 -1.70 11.29
CA GLN A 16 11.71 -0.63 12.05
C GLN A 16 12.37 0.73 11.81
N GLU A 17 13.70 0.80 11.90
CA GLU A 17 14.47 2.02 11.63
C GLU A 17 14.29 2.51 10.17
N TYR A 18 14.22 1.58 9.23
CA TYR A 18 13.92 1.90 7.83
C TYR A 18 12.52 2.48 7.67
N LEU A 19 11.51 1.89 8.31
CA LEU A 19 10.11 2.32 8.20
C LEU A 19 9.87 3.73 8.78
N GLU A 20 10.65 4.18 9.76
CA GLU A 20 10.57 5.55 10.33
C GLU A 20 10.81 6.64 9.26
N LYS A 21 11.53 6.32 8.18
CA LYS A 21 11.77 7.27 7.08
C LYS A 21 10.53 7.58 6.23
N PHE A 22 9.47 6.80 6.38
CA PHE A 22 8.19 7.06 5.72
C PHE A 22 7.31 8.07 6.46
N ASP A 23 7.63 8.42 7.72
CA ASP A 23 6.80 9.32 8.53
C ASP A 23 6.73 10.72 7.91
N LEU A 24 7.86 11.26 7.47
CA LEU A 24 7.90 12.60 6.86
C LEU A 24 7.19 12.65 5.49
N PRO A 25 7.44 11.75 4.52
CA PRO A 25 6.62 11.66 3.31
C PRO A 25 5.14 11.47 3.60
N GLY A 26 4.79 10.66 4.61
CA GLY A 26 3.41 10.41 5.04
C GLY A 26 2.66 11.68 5.43
N GLN A 27 3.34 12.68 6.01
CA GLN A 27 2.74 13.96 6.36
C GLN A 27 2.25 14.76 5.14
N CYS A 28 2.81 14.52 3.95
CA CYS A 28 2.37 15.14 2.70
C CYS A 28 1.11 14.48 2.11
N LEU A 29 0.69 13.34 2.65
CA LEU A 29 -0.40 12.51 2.16
C LEU A 29 -1.62 12.53 3.10
N GLN A 30 -1.86 13.67 3.77
CA GLN A 30 -2.93 13.81 4.77
C GLN A 30 -4.15 14.59 4.26
N ASP A 31 -4.16 14.97 2.99
CA ASP A 31 -5.29 15.61 2.33
C ASP A 31 -5.47 15.11 0.88
N GLU A 32 -6.65 15.37 0.30
CA GLU A 32 -6.98 14.92 -1.06
C GLU A 32 -6.01 15.45 -2.11
N LYS A 33 -5.53 16.69 -1.94
CA LYS A 33 -4.65 17.34 -2.91
C LYS A 33 -3.26 16.69 -2.92
N GLY A 34 -2.71 16.39 -1.75
CA GLY A 34 -1.42 15.71 -1.60
C GLY A 34 -1.48 14.30 -2.20
N LEU A 35 -2.54 13.56 -1.91
CA LEU A 35 -2.78 12.22 -2.44
C LEU A 35 -2.97 12.20 -3.96
N GLU A 36 -3.76 13.14 -4.50
CA GLU A 36 -3.95 13.27 -5.95
C GLU A 36 -2.63 13.65 -6.64
N LEU A 37 -1.86 14.58 -6.06
CA LEU A 37 -0.57 14.98 -6.62
C LEU A 37 0.43 13.82 -6.60
N ALA A 38 0.50 13.05 -5.51
CA ALA A 38 1.38 11.88 -5.42
C ALA A 38 1.03 10.81 -6.46
N GLY A 39 -0.26 10.49 -6.64
CA GLY A 39 -0.70 9.57 -7.68
C GLY A 39 -0.33 10.03 -9.09
N TYR A 40 -0.45 11.32 -9.37
CA TYR A 40 -0.06 11.89 -10.66
C TYR A 40 1.46 11.86 -10.87
N ASP A 41 2.25 12.30 -9.87
CA ASP A 41 3.70 12.43 -10.00
C ASP A 41 4.41 11.08 -10.09
N VAL A 42 3.88 10.02 -9.46
CA VAL A 42 4.46 8.67 -9.60
C VAL A 42 4.37 8.18 -11.05
N LEU A 43 3.25 8.36 -11.73
CA LEU A 43 3.12 7.98 -13.15
C LEU A 43 3.94 8.88 -14.07
N LYS A 44 4.06 10.16 -13.75
CA LYS A 44 4.96 11.09 -14.45
C LYS A 44 6.41 10.59 -14.40
N SER A 45 6.89 10.25 -13.21
CA SER A 45 8.26 9.73 -13.02
C SER A 45 8.47 8.43 -13.77
N MET A 46 7.54 7.48 -13.67
CA MET A 46 7.60 6.21 -14.38
C MET A 46 7.61 6.37 -15.90
N SER A 47 6.89 7.35 -16.44
CA SER A 47 6.88 7.62 -17.89
C SER A 47 8.26 8.04 -18.42
N GLN A 48 9.05 8.74 -17.59
CA GLN A 48 10.42 9.15 -17.94
C GLN A 48 11.39 7.96 -18.02
N GLU A 49 11.04 6.85 -17.37
CA GLU A 49 11.81 5.59 -17.39
C GLU A 49 11.25 4.57 -18.39
N ASN A 50 10.36 5.00 -19.29
CA ASN A 50 9.69 4.15 -20.30
C ASN A 50 8.81 3.04 -19.71
N VAL A 51 8.34 3.16 -18.48
CA VAL A 51 7.34 2.25 -17.90
C VAL A 51 6.01 2.43 -18.64
N ARG A 52 5.32 1.33 -18.94
CA ARG A 52 4.03 1.31 -19.64
C ARG A 52 2.86 0.87 -18.77
N TYR A 53 3.16 0.10 -17.73
CA TYR A 53 2.19 -0.34 -16.73
C TYR A 53 2.88 -0.42 -15.37
N ALA A 54 2.19 0.00 -14.33
CA ALA A 54 2.68 -0.06 -12.96
C ALA A 54 1.57 -0.41 -11.97
N GLU A 55 1.87 -1.27 -11.00
CA GLU A 55 1.04 -1.49 -9.83
C GLU A 55 1.63 -0.73 -8.64
N VAL A 56 0.95 0.35 -8.27
CA VAL A 56 1.41 1.26 -7.21
C VAL A 56 0.69 0.91 -5.92
N ARG A 57 1.47 0.69 -4.85
CA ARG A 57 0.91 0.32 -3.54
C ARG A 57 1.05 1.42 -2.51
N PHE A 58 0.04 1.53 -1.66
CA PHE A 58 0.03 2.43 -0.52
C PHE A 58 -0.97 1.94 0.54
N ALA A 59 -0.84 2.44 1.77
CA ALA A 59 -1.70 2.08 2.89
C ALA A 59 -2.75 3.18 3.14
N PRO A 60 -4.01 3.03 2.70
CA PRO A 60 -5.03 4.07 2.81
C PRO A 60 -5.29 4.55 4.23
N LEU A 61 -5.25 3.66 5.22
CA LEU A 61 -5.51 4.01 6.61
C LEU A 61 -4.45 4.92 7.24
N LEU A 62 -3.24 5.00 6.68
CA LEU A 62 -2.21 5.94 7.15
C LEU A 62 -2.51 7.39 6.75
N SER A 63 -3.39 7.60 5.78
CA SER A 63 -3.85 8.91 5.33
C SER A 63 -5.27 9.25 5.79
N GLU A 64 -5.99 8.27 6.37
CA GLU A 64 -7.32 8.48 6.93
C GLU A 64 -7.25 9.36 8.18
N ASN A 65 -8.14 10.34 8.28
CA ASN A 65 -8.22 11.25 9.42
C ASN A 65 -9.66 11.81 9.59
N GLU A 66 -9.88 12.71 10.53
CA GLU A 66 -11.21 13.27 10.83
C GLU A 66 -11.91 13.91 9.61
N ASN A 67 -11.15 14.37 8.62
CA ASN A 67 -11.66 15.04 7.43
C ASN A 67 -11.62 14.18 6.17
N LEU A 68 -11.02 13.00 6.23
CA LEU A 68 -10.71 12.19 5.06
C LEU A 68 -10.91 10.69 5.37
N SER A 69 -12.00 10.12 4.89
CA SER A 69 -12.29 8.70 5.04
C SER A 69 -11.41 7.83 4.12
N CYS A 70 -11.26 6.55 4.45
CA CYS A 70 -10.53 5.56 3.65
C CYS A 70 -10.97 5.54 2.18
N GLY A 71 -12.27 5.64 1.88
CA GLY A 71 -12.80 5.73 0.52
C GLY A 71 -12.33 6.98 -0.20
N GLN A 72 -12.43 8.15 0.44
CA GLN A 72 -11.96 9.42 -0.14
C GLN A 72 -10.45 9.42 -0.39
N VAL A 73 -9.66 8.78 0.49
CA VAL A 73 -8.22 8.57 0.28
C VAL A 73 -7.98 7.80 -1.01
N ILE A 74 -8.66 6.67 -1.20
CA ILE A 74 -8.54 5.83 -2.41
C ILE A 74 -8.96 6.63 -3.66
N GLU A 75 -10.07 7.34 -3.60
CA GLU A 75 -10.58 8.17 -4.70
C GLU A 75 -9.60 9.28 -5.10
N ALA A 76 -8.98 9.94 -4.12
CA ALA A 76 -7.99 10.99 -4.39
C ALA A 76 -6.79 10.43 -5.16
N VAL A 77 -6.27 9.27 -4.77
CA VAL A 77 -5.18 8.61 -5.49
C VAL A 77 -5.63 8.20 -6.90
N ILE A 78 -6.83 7.62 -7.05
CA ILE A 78 -7.40 7.26 -8.37
C ILE A 78 -7.48 8.48 -9.28
N ARG A 79 -7.93 9.64 -8.78
CA ARG A 79 -7.99 10.88 -9.59
C ARG A 79 -6.62 11.28 -10.11
N GLY A 80 -5.60 11.24 -9.24
CA GLY A 80 -4.22 11.54 -9.61
C GLY A 80 -3.66 10.58 -10.64
N MET A 81 -3.84 9.28 -10.42
CA MET A 81 -3.43 8.23 -11.34
C MET A 81 -4.12 8.34 -12.70
N ASN A 82 -5.43 8.60 -12.73
CA ASN A 82 -6.17 8.79 -13.99
C ASN A 82 -5.65 10.01 -14.77
N ARG A 83 -5.34 11.11 -14.09
CA ARG A 83 -4.75 12.29 -14.72
C ARG A 83 -3.37 11.95 -15.29
N GLY A 84 -2.51 11.28 -14.54
CA GLY A 84 -1.19 10.83 -15.00
C GLY A 84 -1.27 9.85 -16.17
N LYS A 85 -2.18 8.86 -16.11
CA LYS A 85 -2.44 7.93 -17.22
C LYS A 85 -2.81 8.67 -18.51
N ASN A 86 -3.75 9.63 -18.42
CA ASN A 86 -4.22 10.38 -19.58
C ASN A 86 -3.12 11.26 -20.20
N GLU A 87 -2.23 11.81 -19.38
CA GLU A 87 -1.18 12.70 -19.84
C GLU A 87 0.07 11.97 -20.33
N PHE A 88 0.47 10.91 -19.62
CA PHE A 88 1.75 10.23 -19.89
C PHE A 88 1.63 8.85 -20.56
N GLY A 89 0.42 8.31 -20.67
CA GLY A 89 0.18 7.01 -21.33
C GLY A 89 0.73 5.81 -20.54
N VAL A 90 0.83 5.92 -19.21
CA VAL A 90 1.20 4.81 -18.30
C VAL A 90 -0.08 4.23 -17.73
N ASP A 91 -0.38 2.97 -18.03
CA ASP A 91 -1.45 2.23 -17.40
C ASP A 91 -1.10 1.85 -15.96
N TYR A 92 -2.11 1.70 -15.08
CA TYR A 92 -1.85 1.44 -13.67
C TYR A 92 -2.88 0.51 -13.02
N GLY A 93 -2.48 -0.09 -11.92
CA GLY A 93 -3.30 -0.65 -10.87
C GLY A 93 -2.90 -0.09 -9.51
N ILE A 94 -3.83 0.00 -8.58
CA ILE A 94 -3.57 0.38 -7.18
C ILE A 94 -3.68 -0.87 -6.32
N ILE A 95 -2.67 -1.12 -5.51
CA ILE A 95 -2.67 -2.15 -4.47
C ILE A 95 -2.82 -1.45 -3.11
N THR A 96 -3.87 -1.76 -2.37
CA THR A 96 -4.14 -1.16 -1.05
C THR A 96 -3.58 -2.04 0.07
N CYS A 97 -2.66 -1.49 0.89
CA CYS A 97 -2.00 -2.25 1.95
C CYS A 97 -2.80 -2.25 3.25
N ALA A 98 -3.09 -3.43 3.76
CA ALA A 98 -3.33 -3.66 5.17
C ALA A 98 -2.00 -3.54 5.91
N MET A 99 -2.04 -3.05 7.15
CA MET A 99 -0.82 -2.82 7.95
C MET A 99 -0.77 -3.79 9.13
N ARG A 100 0.38 -4.41 9.33
CA ARG A 100 0.56 -5.43 10.38
C ARG A 100 0.35 -4.91 11.79
N HIS A 101 0.51 -3.60 12.03
CA HIS A 101 0.29 -2.97 13.34
C HIS A 101 -1.15 -2.48 13.56
N HIS A 102 -2.02 -2.58 12.54
CA HIS A 102 -3.45 -2.26 12.67
C HIS A 102 -4.24 -3.47 13.15
N SER A 103 -5.38 -3.22 13.79
CA SER A 103 -6.31 -4.26 14.22
C SER A 103 -6.91 -5.02 13.02
N TYR A 104 -7.42 -6.22 13.31
CA TYR A 104 -8.16 -7.02 12.32
C TYR A 104 -9.34 -6.24 11.74
N GLU A 105 -10.10 -5.53 12.57
CA GLU A 105 -11.29 -4.76 12.19
C GLU A 105 -10.94 -3.60 11.25
N GLU A 106 -9.88 -2.87 11.55
CA GLU A 106 -9.40 -1.77 10.71
C GLU A 106 -8.94 -2.28 9.34
N ASN A 107 -8.12 -3.31 9.33
CA ASN A 107 -7.63 -3.93 8.09
C ASN A 107 -8.79 -4.52 7.26
N LEU A 108 -9.75 -5.22 7.89
CA LEU A 108 -10.90 -5.77 7.19
C LEU A 108 -11.80 -4.66 6.62
N ARG A 109 -12.00 -3.56 7.35
CA ARG A 109 -12.73 -2.38 6.88
C ARG A 109 -12.05 -1.78 5.65
N MET A 110 -10.73 -1.62 5.68
CA MET A 110 -9.95 -1.13 4.54
C MET A 110 -10.13 -2.04 3.31
N ILE A 111 -9.99 -3.37 3.48
CA ILE A 111 -10.16 -4.33 2.38
C ILE A 111 -11.57 -4.26 1.78
N ARG A 112 -12.61 -4.14 2.62
CA ARG A 112 -13.99 -3.99 2.15
C ARG A 112 -14.18 -2.70 1.35
N THR A 113 -13.66 -1.59 1.86
CA THR A 113 -13.72 -0.30 1.15
C THR A 113 -12.97 -0.39 -0.19
N ALA A 114 -11.74 -0.92 -0.19
CA ALA A 114 -10.95 -1.08 -1.42
C ALA A 114 -11.62 -2.00 -2.45
N ARG A 115 -12.37 -3.01 -2.00
CA ARG A 115 -13.11 -3.92 -2.86
C ARG A 115 -14.16 -3.22 -3.72
N GLU A 116 -14.73 -2.11 -3.24
CA GLU A 116 -15.70 -1.30 -4.00
C GLU A 116 -15.08 -0.66 -5.24
N TYR A 117 -13.76 -0.46 -5.22
CA TYR A 117 -12.98 0.12 -6.31
C TYR A 117 -12.26 -0.92 -7.19
N LEU A 118 -12.44 -2.22 -6.92
CA LEU A 118 -11.79 -3.29 -7.69
C LEU A 118 -12.23 -3.23 -9.17
N GLY A 119 -11.23 -3.14 -10.07
CA GLY A 119 -11.45 -2.93 -11.51
C GLY A 119 -11.73 -1.48 -11.91
N ASN A 120 -11.83 -0.57 -10.92
CA ASN A 120 -11.94 0.86 -11.13
C ASN A 120 -10.80 1.62 -10.42
N GLY A 121 -9.58 1.29 -10.81
CA GLY A 121 -8.34 1.82 -10.25
C GLY A 121 -7.65 0.85 -9.30
N VAL A 122 -8.36 0.22 -8.37
CA VAL A 122 -7.80 -0.80 -7.47
C VAL A 122 -7.73 -2.16 -8.19
N CYS A 123 -6.60 -2.87 -8.04
CA CYS A 123 -6.39 -4.20 -8.61
C CYS A 123 -6.19 -5.29 -7.54
N ALA A 124 -5.65 -4.97 -6.36
CA ALA A 124 -5.41 -5.94 -5.30
C ALA A 124 -5.32 -5.28 -3.91
N ALA A 125 -5.30 -6.12 -2.88
CA ALA A 125 -4.85 -5.77 -1.54
C ALA A 125 -3.43 -6.32 -1.28
N ASP A 126 -2.80 -5.88 -0.19
CA ASP A 126 -1.50 -6.37 0.27
C ASP A 126 -1.43 -6.34 1.81
N LEU A 127 -0.41 -6.95 2.38
CA LEU A 127 -0.05 -6.83 3.80
C LEU A 127 1.38 -6.31 3.91
N ALA A 128 1.58 -5.20 4.61
CA ALA A 128 2.88 -4.57 4.79
C ALA A 128 3.14 -4.21 6.27
N GLY A 129 4.37 -3.84 6.59
CA GLY A 129 4.80 -3.42 7.93
C GLY A 129 5.76 -4.40 8.59
N ALA A 130 5.99 -4.26 9.90
CA ALA A 130 7.04 -4.94 10.66
C ALA A 130 6.80 -6.45 10.80
N GLU A 131 7.23 -7.22 9.80
CA GLU A 131 7.04 -8.68 9.70
C GLU A 131 7.65 -9.44 10.89
N ALA A 132 8.80 -8.99 11.39
CA ALA A 132 9.47 -9.64 12.52
C ALA A 132 8.66 -9.60 13.83
N ILE A 133 7.76 -8.60 13.97
CA ILE A 133 6.93 -8.40 15.17
C ILE A 133 5.58 -9.09 14.99
N TYR A 134 5.00 -9.02 13.78
CA TYR A 134 3.67 -9.49 13.45
C TYR A 134 3.74 -10.56 12.34
N PRO A 135 3.86 -11.85 12.68
CA PRO A 135 3.99 -12.92 11.69
C PRO A 135 2.73 -13.11 10.86
N MET A 136 2.88 -13.70 9.66
CA MET A 136 1.76 -13.94 8.72
C MET A 136 0.64 -14.80 9.33
N SER A 137 0.97 -15.71 10.24
CA SER A 137 -0.01 -16.56 10.92
C SER A 137 -1.13 -15.81 11.63
N GLU A 138 -0.91 -14.56 12.06
CA GLU A 138 -1.92 -13.70 12.68
C GLU A 138 -2.92 -13.12 11.67
N PHE A 139 -2.61 -13.16 10.38
CA PHE A 139 -3.40 -12.55 9.30
C PHE A 139 -4.14 -13.58 8.43
N MET A 140 -4.05 -14.87 8.72
CA MET A 140 -4.69 -15.93 7.94
C MET A 140 -6.20 -15.72 7.83
N GLU A 141 -6.87 -15.32 8.91
CA GLU A 141 -8.31 -15.06 8.91
C GLU A 141 -8.65 -13.83 8.05
N LEU A 142 -7.87 -12.75 8.14
CA LEU A 142 -8.05 -11.53 7.36
C LEU A 142 -8.03 -11.84 5.86
N PHE A 143 -7.02 -12.57 5.38
CA PHE A 143 -6.91 -12.93 3.97
C PHE A 143 -7.89 -14.01 3.55
N GLY A 144 -8.35 -14.86 4.49
CA GLY A 144 -9.51 -15.71 4.29
C GLY A 144 -10.79 -14.93 3.99
N GLN A 145 -11.00 -13.78 4.64
CA GLN A 145 -12.10 -12.86 4.33
C GLN A 145 -11.88 -12.12 3.00
N ALA A 146 -10.67 -11.65 2.70
CA ALA A 146 -10.34 -11.04 1.40
C ALA A 146 -10.69 -11.99 0.25
N LYS A 147 -10.34 -13.26 0.38
CA LYS A 147 -10.67 -14.31 -0.60
C LYS A 147 -12.19 -14.50 -0.77
N LYS A 148 -12.96 -14.51 0.33
CA LYS A 148 -14.43 -14.60 0.28
C LYS A 148 -15.07 -13.39 -0.39
N LEU A 149 -14.46 -12.21 -0.25
CA LEU A 149 -14.88 -10.98 -0.92
C LEU A 149 -14.48 -10.95 -2.41
N GLY A 150 -13.70 -11.91 -2.90
CA GLY A 150 -13.15 -11.89 -4.25
C GLY A 150 -12.14 -10.75 -4.44
N MET A 151 -11.41 -10.37 -3.39
CA MET A 151 -10.34 -9.40 -3.45
C MET A 151 -9.03 -10.12 -3.72
N PRO A 152 -8.37 -9.92 -4.87
CA PRO A 152 -7.02 -10.41 -5.13
C PRO A 152 -6.04 -9.78 -4.12
N PHE A 153 -4.96 -10.50 -3.78
CA PHE A 153 -3.97 -9.94 -2.86
C PHE A 153 -2.57 -10.50 -3.07
N THR A 154 -1.60 -9.66 -2.74
CA THR A 154 -0.18 -10.00 -2.53
C THR A 154 0.12 -9.91 -1.03
N ILE A 155 1.29 -10.36 -0.60
CA ILE A 155 1.71 -10.26 0.81
C ILE A 155 3.22 -10.03 0.85
N HIS A 156 3.68 -8.99 1.56
CA HIS A 156 5.09 -8.87 1.92
C HIS A 156 5.45 -9.99 2.91
N ALA A 157 6.37 -10.86 2.53
CA ALA A 157 6.81 -11.96 3.37
C ALA A 157 8.26 -12.36 3.09
N GLY A 158 8.99 -12.76 4.12
CA GLY A 158 10.39 -13.16 4.04
C GLY A 158 11.39 -12.01 4.05
N GLU A 159 10.94 -10.77 4.28
CA GLU A 159 11.81 -9.60 4.39
C GLU A 159 12.64 -9.64 5.68
N CYS A 160 12.09 -10.15 6.77
CA CYS A 160 12.74 -10.25 8.09
C CYS A 160 13.13 -11.67 8.50
N GLY A 161 13.43 -12.52 7.52
CA GLY A 161 14.15 -13.78 7.73
C GLY A 161 13.33 -15.00 8.18
N ASN A 162 12.01 -14.92 8.37
CA ASN A 162 11.19 -16.09 8.70
C ASN A 162 10.55 -16.72 7.44
N VAL A 163 11.12 -17.81 6.97
CA VAL A 163 10.60 -18.60 5.83
C VAL A 163 9.14 -19.04 6.06
N GLN A 164 8.71 -19.26 7.30
CA GLN A 164 7.33 -19.65 7.58
C GLN A 164 6.32 -18.60 7.12
N ASN A 165 6.65 -17.32 7.21
CA ASN A 165 5.77 -16.25 6.71
C ASN A 165 5.52 -16.37 5.20
N ILE A 166 6.52 -16.81 4.41
CA ILE A 166 6.36 -17.05 2.97
C ILE A 166 5.41 -18.23 2.76
N LEU A 167 5.60 -19.33 3.50
CA LEU A 167 4.76 -20.52 3.37
C LEU A 167 3.31 -20.20 3.75
N ASP A 168 3.10 -19.50 4.86
CA ASP A 168 1.77 -19.07 5.31
C ASP A 168 1.10 -18.13 4.29
N SER A 169 1.87 -17.24 3.64
CA SER A 169 1.35 -16.36 2.58
C SER A 169 0.88 -17.13 1.36
N VAL A 170 1.64 -18.14 0.94
CA VAL A 170 1.24 -19.04 -0.16
C VAL A 170 0.00 -19.85 0.23
N GLU A 171 -0.06 -20.37 1.45
CA GLU A 171 -1.23 -21.10 1.98
C GLU A 171 -2.48 -20.20 2.03
N ALA A 172 -2.35 -18.94 2.43
CA ALA A 172 -3.43 -17.97 2.39
C ALA A 172 -3.95 -17.73 0.96
N GLY A 173 -3.13 -17.98 -0.05
CA GLY A 173 -3.45 -17.83 -1.47
C GLY A 173 -3.00 -16.51 -2.07
N ALA A 174 -1.89 -15.94 -1.59
CA ALA A 174 -1.25 -14.79 -2.23
C ALA A 174 -0.86 -15.11 -3.68
N LEU A 175 -1.00 -14.08 -4.55
CA LEU A 175 -0.67 -14.15 -5.98
C LEU A 175 0.84 -13.94 -6.22
#